data_13aa8169e21764c12f4506993bd55681
#
_entry.id   13aa8169e21764c12f4506993bd55681
#
_cell.length_a   1.000
_cell.length_b   1.000
_cell.length_c   1.000
_cell.angle_alpha   90.00
_cell.angle_beta   90.00
_cell.angle_gamma   90.00
#
_symmetry.space_group_name_H-M   'P 1'
#
loop_
_entity.id
_entity.type
_entity.pdbx_description
1 polymer ?
#
loop_
_entity_poly.entity_id
_entity_poly.type
_entity_poly.pdbx_seq_one_letter_code
_entity_poly.pdbx_strand_id
1 'polypeptide(L)'
;MAALIAFLTRMWTLFTRYNTFFAEGIKNTLIIAFFSVLLGTVFGTLMAMLRMSKVKPLRYLATAYIDFIRGTPLMVQLMFIFYGLPMTGIKLPDISWIPNFSRFAAGIVAMSMNSCAYVAEIIRSGIQAVDHGQTEAARSLGFRQSQTMTMVVLPQAVKNILPALGNEFVTVIKESSIVSVIGIADLMFRSKDVIAVTYISLETLAIAAILYFIMLSLIHISEPTRLRR
;
A
#
# COMPACT_ATOMS: atom_id res chain seq x y z
N MET A 1 -36.83 15.18 3.00
CA MET A 1 -35.94 16.37 3.14
C MET A 1 -35.47 16.55 4.59
N ALA A 2 -36.37 16.59 5.60
CA ALA A 2 -36.00 16.76 7.02
C ALA A 2 -35.00 15.71 7.55
N ALA A 3 -35.16 14.42 7.21
CA ALA A 3 -34.25 13.35 7.63
C ALA A 3 -32.82 13.53 7.07
N LEU A 4 -32.69 13.97 5.82
CA LEU A 4 -31.38 14.25 5.20
C LEU A 4 -30.69 15.43 5.88
N ILE A 5 -31.43 16.50 6.16
CA ILE A 5 -30.90 17.67 6.87
C ILE A 5 -30.42 17.26 8.27
N ALA A 6 -31.23 16.49 9.00
CA ALA A 6 -30.83 15.98 10.32
C ALA A 6 -29.56 15.09 10.26
N PHE A 7 -29.43 14.24 9.24
CA PHE A 7 -28.24 13.41 9.01
C PHE A 7 -26.99 14.27 8.77
N LEU A 8 -27.06 15.22 7.84
CA LEU A 8 -25.95 16.12 7.54
C LEU A 8 -25.56 17.00 8.74
N THR A 9 -26.52 17.50 9.50
CA THR A 9 -26.26 18.26 10.72
C THR A 9 -25.55 17.42 11.78
N ARG A 10 -25.98 16.17 11.99
CA ARG A 10 -25.27 15.26 12.91
C ARG A 10 -23.85 14.95 12.43
N MET A 11 -23.66 14.69 11.14
CA MET A 11 -22.32 14.49 10.59
C MET A 11 -21.40 15.70 10.86
N TRP A 12 -21.90 16.91 10.60
CA TRP A 12 -21.12 18.14 10.86
C TRP A 12 -20.77 18.28 12.35
N THR A 13 -21.74 18.06 13.24
CA THR A 13 -21.52 18.12 14.68
C THR A 13 -20.51 17.07 15.16
N LEU A 14 -20.59 15.83 14.66
CA LEU A 14 -19.63 14.77 14.98
C LEU A 14 -18.23 15.13 14.46
N PHE A 15 -18.13 15.56 13.22
CA PHE A 15 -16.84 15.94 12.62
C PHE A 15 -16.18 17.09 13.40
N THR A 16 -16.90 18.16 13.74
CA THR A 16 -16.35 19.28 14.50
C THR A 16 -15.96 18.90 15.92
N ARG A 17 -16.74 18.04 16.58
CA ARG A 17 -16.49 17.62 17.96
C ARG A 17 -15.32 16.65 18.08
N TYR A 18 -15.11 15.76 17.10
CA TYR A 18 -14.11 14.69 17.11
C TYR A 18 -13.02 14.88 16.05
N ASN A 19 -12.81 16.11 15.56
CA ASN A 19 -11.85 16.43 14.50
C ASN A 19 -10.43 15.96 14.81
N THR A 20 -9.99 16.04 16.07
CA THR A 20 -8.67 15.58 16.52
C THR A 20 -8.50 14.08 16.37
N PHE A 21 -9.54 13.29 16.64
CA PHE A 21 -9.53 11.85 16.44
C PHE A 21 -9.39 11.48 14.95
N PHE A 22 -10.18 12.13 14.10
CA PHE A 22 -10.09 11.91 12.65
C PHE A 22 -8.73 12.37 12.09
N ALA A 23 -8.21 13.52 12.53
CA ALA A 23 -6.91 14.03 12.09
C ALA A 23 -5.75 13.08 12.50
N GLU A 24 -5.78 12.56 13.72
CA GLU A 24 -4.81 11.57 14.18
C GLU A 24 -4.92 10.27 13.36
N GLY A 25 -6.14 9.81 13.10
CA GLY A 25 -6.39 8.64 12.27
C GLY A 25 -5.84 8.81 10.85
N ILE A 26 -6.09 9.94 10.20
CA ILE A 26 -5.54 10.28 8.87
C ILE A 26 -4.02 10.27 8.91
N LYS A 27 -3.40 10.93 9.89
CA LYS A 27 -1.94 10.97 10.05
C LYS A 27 -1.35 9.56 10.13
N ASN A 28 -1.92 8.71 10.98
CA ASN A 28 -1.42 7.34 11.19
C ASN A 28 -1.62 6.47 9.95
N THR A 29 -2.77 6.60 9.27
CA THR A 29 -3.05 5.94 7.98
C THR A 29 -1.97 6.30 6.94
N LEU A 30 -1.67 7.60 6.79
CA LEU A 30 -0.67 8.07 5.83
C LEU A 30 0.76 7.61 6.18
N ILE A 31 1.13 7.63 7.47
CA ILE A 31 2.43 7.14 7.94
C ILE A 31 2.59 5.65 7.60
N ILE A 32 1.60 4.83 7.95
CA ILE A 32 1.64 3.38 7.66
C ILE A 32 1.74 3.15 6.16
N ALA A 33 0.87 3.78 5.36
CA ALA A 33 0.87 3.62 3.92
C ALA A 33 2.21 4.04 3.29
N PHE A 34 2.76 5.17 3.71
CA PHE A 34 4.04 5.68 3.20
C PHE A 34 5.19 4.70 3.46
N PHE A 35 5.37 4.27 4.71
CA PHE A 35 6.46 3.35 5.04
C PHE A 35 6.24 1.97 4.42
N SER A 36 5.01 1.50 4.35
CA SER A 36 4.70 0.21 3.74
C SER A 36 5.00 0.19 2.24
N VAL A 37 4.64 1.23 1.51
CA VAL A 37 4.93 1.33 0.07
C VAL A 37 6.41 1.60 -0.19
N LEU A 38 7.06 2.42 0.64
CA LEU A 38 8.49 2.67 0.54
C LEU A 38 9.29 1.38 0.66
N LEU A 39 9.07 0.63 1.75
CA LEU A 39 9.72 -0.66 1.97
C LEU A 39 9.28 -1.70 0.93
N GLY A 40 7.99 -1.73 0.61
CA GLY A 40 7.43 -2.57 -0.45
C GLY A 40 8.09 -2.32 -1.79
N THR A 41 8.38 -1.07 -2.15
CA THR A 41 9.05 -0.71 -3.40
C THR A 41 10.51 -1.15 -3.40
N VAL A 42 11.24 -0.93 -2.32
CA VAL A 42 12.65 -1.35 -2.21
C VAL A 42 12.77 -2.87 -2.33
N PHE A 43 12.03 -3.61 -1.49
CA PHE A 43 12.10 -5.07 -1.49
C PHE A 43 11.40 -5.68 -2.71
N GLY A 44 10.34 -5.06 -3.22
CA GLY A 44 9.64 -5.49 -4.43
C GLY A 44 10.51 -5.37 -5.69
N THR A 45 11.34 -4.32 -5.77
CA THR A 45 12.33 -4.21 -6.84
C THR A 45 13.33 -5.35 -6.79
N LEU A 46 13.85 -5.67 -5.59
CA LEU A 46 14.73 -6.83 -5.40
C LEU A 46 14.05 -8.14 -5.81
N MET A 47 12.81 -8.36 -5.37
CA MET A 47 12.04 -9.57 -5.72
C MET A 47 11.76 -9.65 -7.23
N ALA A 48 11.48 -8.53 -7.90
CA ALA A 48 11.33 -8.49 -9.36
C ALA A 48 12.63 -8.91 -10.07
N MET A 49 13.78 -8.40 -9.61
CA MET A 49 15.08 -8.77 -10.16
C MET A 49 15.38 -10.27 -9.95
N LEU A 50 15.10 -10.81 -8.77
CA LEU A 50 15.28 -12.23 -8.48
C LEU A 50 14.35 -13.11 -9.34
N ARG A 51 13.08 -12.70 -9.51
CA ARG A 51 12.12 -13.42 -10.35
C ARG A 51 12.50 -13.44 -11.84
N MET A 52 13.18 -12.39 -12.32
CA MET A 52 13.68 -12.29 -13.69
C MET A 52 15.08 -12.88 -13.87
N SER A 53 15.72 -13.37 -12.81
CA SER A 53 17.05 -13.93 -12.82
C SER A 53 17.13 -15.21 -13.68
N LYS A 54 18.29 -15.44 -14.30
CA LYS A 54 18.62 -16.68 -15.00
C LYS A 54 18.90 -17.83 -14.04
N VAL A 55 19.20 -17.54 -12.76
CA VAL A 55 19.49 -18.52 -11.71
C VAL A 55 18.18 -19.14 -11.24
N LYS A 56 17.91 -20.36 -11.66
CA LYS A 56 16.65 -21.08 -11.41
C LYS A 56 16.21 -21.09 -9.93
N PRO A 57 17.06 -21.44 -8.93
CA PRO A 57 16.65 -21.45 -7.52
C PRO A 57 16.15 -20.10 -7.03
N LEU A 58 16.87 -19.00 -7.36
CA LEU A 58 16.47 -17.65 -6.96
C LEU A 58 15.12 -17.23 -7.59
N ARG A 59 14.93 -17.57 -8.87
CA ARG A 59 13.68 -17.32 -9.56
C ARG A 59 12.52 -18.09 -8.94
N TYR A 60 12.70 -19.35 -8.59
CA TYR A 60 11.65 -20.17 -7.98
C TYR A 60 11.28 -19.65 -6.58
N LEU A 61 12.26 -19.30 -5.75
CA LEU A 61 12.01 -18.72 -4.42
C LEU A 61 11.24 -17.41 -4.49
N ALA A 62 11.67 -16.49 -5.37
CA ALA A 62 10.97 -15.23 -5.56
C ALA A 62 9.53 -15.44 -6.09
N THR A 63 9.34 -16.36 -7.03
CA THR A 63 8.03 -16.69 -7.57
C THR A 63 7.13 -17.28 -6.48
N ALA A 64 7.62 -18.25 -5.72
CA ALA A 64 6.85 -18.86 -4.63
C ALA A 64 6.42 -17.84 -3.57
N TYR A 65 7.32 -16.93 -3.17
CA TYR A 65 6.99 -15.83 -2.27
C TYR A 65 5.88 -14.93 -2.84
N ILE A 66 6.07 -14.44 -4.06
CA ILE A 66 5.11 -13.52 -4.70
C ILE A 66 3.74 -14.16 -4.86
N ASP A 67 3.70 -15.40 -5.33
CA ASP A 67 2.45 -16.12 -5.57
C ASP A 67 1.75 -16.47 -4.25
N PHE A 68 2.50 -16.84 -3.20
CA PHE A 68 1.96 -17.10 -1.86
C PHE A 68 1.35 -15.84 -1.24
N ILE A 69 2.08 -14.72 -1.25
CA ILE A 69 1.62 -13.46 -0.65
C ILE A 69 0.39 -12.92 -1.40
N ARG A 70 0.40 -12.97 -2.74
CA ARG A 70 -0.75 -12.52 -3.54
C ARG A 70 -1.93 -13.50 -3.53
N GLY A 71 -1.69 -14.76 -3.18
CA GLY A 71 -2.73 -15.79 -3.05
C GLY A 71 -3.36 -15.88 -1.66
N THR A 72 -2.88 -15.11 -0.67
CA THR A 72 -3.39 -15.14 0.71
C THR A 72 -3.96 -13.79 1.13
N PRO A 73 -5.04 -13.76 1.97
CA PRO A 73 -5.63 -12.51 2.43
C PRO A 73 -4.65 -11.71 3.30
N LEU A 74 -4.56 -10.39 3.06
CA LEU A 74 -3.73 -9.47 3.85
C LEU A 74 -4.04 -9.55 5.37
N MET A 75 -5.30 -9.74 5.73
CA MET A 75 -5.70 -9.89 7.13
C MET A 75 -5.03 -11.09 7.80
N VAL A 76 -4.93 -12.22 7.10
CA VAL A 76 -4.26 -13.43 7.60
C VAL A 76 -2.76 -13.17 7.77
N GLN A 77 -2.14 -12.49 6.80
CA GLN A 77 -0.72 -12.10 6.86
C GLN A 77 -0.46 -11.19 8.08
N LEU A 78 -1.32 -10.18 8.29
CA LEU A 78 -1.23 -9.26 9.43
C LEU A 78 -1.33 -10.01 10.77
N MET A 79 -2.32 -10.91 10.90
CA MET A 79 -2.50 -11.71 12.11
C MET A 79 -1.32 -12.64 12.36
N PHE A 80 -0.77 -13.24 11.31
CA PHE A 80 0.41 -14.09 11.42
C PHE A 80 1.64 -13.30 11.89
N ILE A 81 1.87 -12.11 11.35
CA ILE A 81 2.98 -11.24 11.77
C ILE A 81 2.78 -10.77 13.22
N PHE A 82 1.58 -10.33 13.57
CA PHE A 82 1.32 -9.74 14.88
C PHE A 82 1.27 -10.76 16.02
N TYR A 83 0.61 -11.90 15.82
CA TYR A 83 0.46 -12.94 16.83
C TYR A 83 1.44 -14.11 16.62
N GLY A 84 1.65 -14.53 15.38
CA GLY A 84 2.44 -15.71 15.06
C GLY A 84 3.93 -15.52 15.30
N LEU A 85 4.53 -14.43 14.82
CA LEU A 85 5.98 -14.20 15.01
C LEU A 85 6.40 -14.16 16.48
N PRO A 86 5.73 -13.47 17.40
CA PRO A 86 6.08 -13.48 18.80
C PRO A 86 6.04 -14.86 19.44
N MET A 87 5.13 -15.75 18.99
CA MET A 87 5.06 -17.15 19.46
C MET A 87 6.29 -17.97 19.08
N THR A 88 6.99 -17.60 17.99
CA THR A 88 8.25 -18.26 17.59
C THR A 88 9.48 -17.69 18.32
N GLY A 89 9.30 -16.73 19.23
CA GLY A 89 10.38 -16.04 19.96
C GLY A 89 10.95 -14.83 19.22
N ILE A 90 10.48 -14.52 18.01
CA ILE A 90 10.88 -13.34 17.25
C ILE A 90 10.08 -12.14 17.76
N LYS A 91 10.75 -11.26 18.51
CA LYS A 91 10.13 -10.04 19.03
C LYS A 91 10.12 -8.96 17.94
N LEU A 92 8.96 -8.34 17.75
CA LEU A 92 8.87 -7.12 16.94
C LEU A 92 9.61 -5.97 17.64
N PRO A 93 10.24 -5.07 16.90
CA PRO A 93 10.91 -3.93 17.48
C PRO A 93 9.91 -3.10 18.30
N ASP A 94 10.34 -2.71 19.49
CA ASP A 94 9.59 -1.80 20.36
C ASP A 94 10.48 -0.61 20.72
N ILE A 95 9.90 0.58 20.66
CA ILE A 95 10.60 1.82 20.99
C ILE A 95 9.85 2.45 22.16
N SER A 96 10.44 2.45 23.33
CA SER A 96 9.82 2.82 24.61
C SER A 96 9.21 4.24 24.63
N TRP A 97 9.70 5.16 23.83
CA TRP A 97 9.19 6.54 23.74
C TRP A 97 8.01 6.70 22.75
N ILE A 98 7.74 5.69 21.90
CA ILE A 98 6.62 5.72 20.94
C ILE A 98 5.56 4.73 21.40
N PRO A 99 4.41 5.21 21.88
CA PRO A 99 3.34 4.32 22.34
C PRO A 99 2.91 3.34 21.26
N ASN A 100 2.81 2.06 21.62
CA ASN A 100 2.37 0.97 20.74
C ASN A 100 3.24 0.78 19.47
N PHE A 101 4.53 1.15 19.51
CA PHE A 101 5.41 1.04 18.35
C PHE A 101 5.47 -0.39 17.79
N SER A 102 5.47 -1.41 18.63
CA SER A 102 5.45 -2.82 18.19
C SER A 102 4.24 -3.16 17.33
N ARG A 103 3.07 -2.58 17.60
CA ARG A 103 1.87 -2.73 16.74
C ARG A 103 2.05 -2.04 15.39
N PHE A 104 2.55 -0.79 15.39
CA PHE A 104 2.87 -0.07 14.16
C PHE A 104 3.91 -0.83 13.32
N ALA A 105 4.96 -1.36 13.96
CA ALA A 105 5.96 -2.19 13.30
C ALA A 105 5.33 -3.44 12.66
N ALA A 106 4.45 -4.14 13.39
CA ALA A 106 3.73 -5.29 12.83
C ALA A 106 2.89 -4.92 11.60
N GLY A 107 2.13 -3.83 11.69
CA GLY A 107 1.32 -3.33 10.59
C GLY A 107 2.16 -2.96 9.37
N ILE A 108 3.23 -2.17 9.57
CA ILE A 108 4.15 -1.76 8.49
C ILE A 108 4.82 -2.99 7.86
N VAL A 109 5.31 -3.95 8.66
CA VAL A 109 5.95 -5.17 8.14
C VAL A 109 4.97 -5.99 7.30
N ALA A 110 3.77 -6.28 7.82
CA ALA A 110 2.78 -7.06 7.10
C ALA A 110 2.36 -6.40 5.77
N MET A 111 2.06 -5.10 5.82
CA MET A 111 1.68 -4.34 4.63
C MET A 111 2.85 -4.18 3.64
N SER A 112 4.09 -4.02 4.14
CA SER A 112 5.27 -3.96 3.27
C SER A 112 5.53 -5.30 2.57
N MET A 113 5.34 -6.43 3.26
CA MET A 113 5.46 -7.75 2.66
C MET A 113 4.42 -7.95 1.56
N ASN A 114 3.20 -7.51 1.79
CA ASN A 114 2.14 -7.57 0.80
C ASN A 114 2.46 -6.68 -0.40
N SER A 115 2.72 -5.39 -0.18
CA SER A 115 3.08 -4.43 -1.22
C SER A 115 4.34 -4.84 -1.99
N CYS A 116 5.33 -5.47 -1.35
CA CYS A 116 6.52 -6.02 -2.00
C CYS A 116 6.15 -7.01 -3.13
N ALA A 117 5.19 -7.90 -2.89
CA ALA A 117 4.76 -8.86 -3.89
C ALA A 117 4.02 -8.21 -5.06
N TYR A 118 3.18 -7.21 -4.79
CA TYR A 118 2.49 -6.44 -5.84
C TYR A 118 3.45 -5.57 -6.64
N VAL A 119 4.36 -4.86 -5.99
CA VAL A 119 5.39 -4.03 -6.66
C VAL A 119 6.31 -4.90 -7.52
N ALA A 120 6.72 -6.08 -7.05
CA ALA A 120 7.52 -7.00 -7.86
C ALA A 120 6.81 -7.38 -9.17
N GLU A 121 5.51 -7.59 -9.11
CA GLU A 121 4.71 -7.90 -10.29
C GLU A 121 4.49 -6.67 -11.19
N ILE A 122 4.28 -5.48 -10.61
CA ILE A 122 4.18 -4.21 -11.34
C ILE A 122 5.46 -3.97 -12.15
N ILE A 123 6.63 -4.14 -11.53
CA ILE A 123 7.92 -3.95 -12.21
C ILE A 123 8.09 -4.99 -13.32
N ARG A 124 7.82 -6.27 -13.04
CA ARG A 124 7.92 -7.33 -14.04
C ARG A 124 7.01 -7.06 -15.25
N SER A 125 5.75 -6.76 -14.99
CA SER A 125 4.77 -6.48 -16.05
C SER A 125 5.09 -5.21 -16.82
N GLY A 126 5.57 -4.16 -16.14
CA GLY A 126 5.98 -2.91 -16.79
C GLY A 126 7.19 -3.08 -17.73
N ILE A 127 8.14 -3.95 -17.37
CA ILE A 127 9.26 -4.30 -18.26
C ILE A 127 8.78 -5.15 -19.44
N GLN A 128 7.89 -6.11 -19.20
CA GLN A 128 7.33 -6.99 -20.25
C GLN A 128 6.38 -6.26 -21.20
N ALA A 129 5.79 -5.14 -20.79
CA ALA A 129 4.93 -4.32 -21.61
C ALA A 129 5.69 -3.50 -22.69
N VAL A 130 7.01 -3.42 -22.60
CA VAL A 130 7.83 -2.79 -23.66
C VAL A 130 7.86 -3.71 -24.87
N ASP A 131 7.56 -3.14 -26.04
CA ASP A 131 7.51 -3.87 -27.31
C ASP A 131 8.83 -4.63 -27.57
N HIS A 132 8.72 -5.91 -27.91
CA HIS A 132 9.86 -6.80 -28.13
C HIS A 132 10.75 -6.33 -29.29
N GLY A 133 10.15 -5.68 -30.29
CA GLY A 133 10.86 -5.08 -31.42
C GLY A 133 11.87 -4.01 -30.98
N GLN A 134 11.66 -3.31 -29.86
CA GLN A 134 12.63 -2.37 -29.29
C GLN A 134 13.93 -3.09 -28.85
N THR A 135 13.77 -4.27 -28.26
CA THR A 135 14.91 -5.11 -27.87
C THR A 135 15.63 -5.66 -29.11
N GLU A 136 14.89 -6.11 -30.11
CA GLU A 136 15.45 -6.65 -31.36
C GLU A 136 16.19 -5.57 -32.15
N ALA A 137 15.60 -4.39 -32.32
CA ALA A 137 16.23 -3.26 -33.00
C ALA A 137 17.53 -2.82 -32.32
N ALA A 138 17.53 -2.69 -30.99
CA ALA A 138 18.73 -2.35 -30.24
C ALA A 138 19.83 -3.40 -30.39
N ARG A 139 19.46 -4.70 -30.36
CA ARG A 139 20.41 -5.79 -30.57
C ARG A 139 20.97 -5.80 -31.98
N SER A 140 20.17 -5.48 -33.01
CA SER A 140 20.60 -5.38 -34.40
C SER A 140 21.60 -4.21 -34.63
N LEU A 141 21.48 -3.16 -33.83
CA LEU A 141 22.46 -2.04 -33.80
C LEU A 141 23.75 -2.36 -33.02
N GLY A 142 23.92 -3.60 -32.53
CA GLY A 142 25.10 -4.06 -31.81
C GLY A 142 25.11 -3.80 -30.30
N PHE A 143 24.01 -3.30 -29.70
CA PHE A 143 23.94 -3.14 -28.25
C PHE A 143 24.07 -4.49 -27.52
N ARG A 144 24.82 -4.52 -26.43
CA ARG A 144 24.86 -5.67 -25.52
C ARG A 144 23.53 -5.76 -24.75
N GLN A 145 23.21 -6.94 -24.22
CA GLN A 145 21.98 -7.17 -23.45
C GLN A 145 21.76 -6.17 -22.30
N SER A 146 22.83 -5.85 -21.56
CA SER A 146 22.78 -4.85 -20.48
C SER A 146 22.50 -3.43 -21.01
N GLN A 147 23.14 -3.05 -22.10
CA GLN A 147 22.91 -1.75 -22.74
C GLN A 147 21.48 -1.62 -23.28
N THR A 148 20.98 -2.67 -23.95
CA THR A 148 19.58 -2.73 -24.40
C THR A 148 18.63 -2.54 -23.22
N MET A 149 18.85 -3.27 -22.10
CA MET A 149 18.02 -3.16 -20.93
C MET A 149 18.05 -1.75 -20.32
N THR A 150 19.24 -1.18 -20.10
CA THR A 150 19.38 0.10 -19.38
C THR A 150 19.08 1.32 -20.24
N MET A 151 19.41 1.28 -21.54
CA MET A 151 19.29 2.46 -22.42
C MET A 151 17.98 2.48 -23.22
N VAL A 152 17.34 1.33 -23.46
CA VAL A 152 16.16 1.23 -24.32
C VAL A 152 14.94 0.75 -23.54
N VAL A 153 15.02 -0.41 -22.88
CA VAL A 153 13.85 -1.03 -22.23
C VAL A 153 13.49 -0.32 -20.94
N LEU A 154 14.43 -0.12 -20.02
CA LEU A 154 14.16 0.41 -18.70
C LEU A 154 13.56 1.84 -18.72
N PRO A 155 14.03 2.80 -19.55
CA PRO A 155 13.42 4.12 -19.63
C PRO A 155 11.95 4.09 -20.11
N GLN A 156 11.60 3.14 -20.97
CA GLN A 156 10.23 2.93 -21.44
C GLN A 156 9.40 2.22 -20.36
N ALA A 157 9.96 1.18 -19.72
CA ALA A 157 9.29 0.44 -18.65
C ALA A 157 8.93 1.34 -17.46
N VAL A 158 9.79 2.28 -17.07
CA VAL A 158 9.52 3.23 -15.98
C VAL A 158 8.25 4.05 -16.23
N LYS A 159 7.97 4.43 -17.48
CA LYS A 159 6.74 5.14 -17.83
C LYS A 159 5.47 4.31 -17.57
N ASN A 160 5.57 2.98 -17.67
CA ASN A 160 4.47 2.05 -17.38
C ASN A 160 4.40 1.73 -15.88
N ILE A 161 5.56 1.66 -15.20
CA ILE A 161 5.69 1.29 -13.78
C ILE A 161 5.20 2.41 -12.87
N LEU A 162 5.58 3.67 -13.14
CA LEU A 162 5.27 4.80 -12.24
C LEU A 162 3.77 4.99 -11.97
N PRO A 163 2.88 4.99 -12.98
CA PRO A 163 1.44 5.09 -12.73
C PRO A 163 0.90 3.91 -11.93
N ALA A 164 1.42 2.70 -12.18
CA ALA A 164 1.00 1.50 -11.45
C ALA A 164 1.47 1.54 -9.98
N LEU A 165 2.65 2.09 -9.68
CA LEU A 165 3.11 2.34 -8.30
C LEU A 165 2.25 3.38 -7.59
N GLY A 166 1.81 4.44 -8.30
CA GLY A 166 0.85 5.42 -7.75
C GLY A 166 -0.47 4.73 -7.36
N ASN A 167 -1.01 3.87 -8.23
CA ASN A 167 -2.20 3.08 -7.93
C ASN A 167 -1.99 2.11 -6.76
N GLU A 168 -0.81 1.51 -6.63
CA GLU A 168 -0.45 0.66 -5.48
C GLU A 168 -0.50 1.47 -4.18
N PHE A 169 0.06 2.69 -4.16
CA PHE A 169 0.00 3.56 -2.99
C PHE A 169 -1.45 3.87 -2.56
N VAL A 170 -2.32 4.18 -3.52
CA VAL A 170 -3.76 4.38 -3.30
C VAL A 170 -4.42 3.11 -2.73
N THR A 171 -4.04 1.94 -3.23
CA THR A 171 -4.55 0.66 -2.74
C THR A 171 -4.12 0.42 -1.29
N VAL A 172 -2.85 0.63 -0.96
CA VAL A 172 -2.31 0.46 0.39
C VAL A 172 -2.99 1.40 1.39
N ILE A 173 -3.34 2.65 1.02
CA ILE A 173 -4.11 3.55 1.89
C ILE A 173 -5.49 2.96 2.21
N LYS A 174 -6.19 2.39 1.25
CA LYS A 174 -7.50 1.76 1.49
C LYS A 174 -7.38 0.51 2.35
N GLU A 175 -6.41 -0.33 2.05
CA GLU A 175 -6.16 -1.57 2.76
C GLU A 175 -5.61 -1.34 4.17
N SER A 176 -5.00 -0.18 4.46
CA SER A 176 -4.50 0.13 5.79
C SER A 176 -5.58 0.10 6.87
N SER A 177 -6.87 0.27 6.52
CA SER A 177 -7.99 0.12 7.46
C SER A 177 -8.00 -1.23 8.20
N ILE A 178 -7.34 -2.25 7.65
CA ILE A 178 -7.22 -3.59 8.25
C ILE A 178 -6.38 -3.58 9.53
N VAL A 179 -5.42 -2.65 9.66
CA VAL A 179 -4.54 -2.56 10.84
C VAL A 179 -5.30 -2.15 12.10
N SER A 180 -6.52 -1.60 11.94
CA SER A 180 -7.43 -1.31 13.06
C SER A 180 -7.74 -2.55 13.90
N VAL A 181 -7.66 -3.74 13.31
CA VAL A 181 -7.96 -5.01 13.99
C VAL A 181 -6.91 -5.37 15.05
N ILE A 182 -5.67 -4.95 14.86
CA ILE A 182 -4.60 -5.14 15.84
C ILE A 182 -4.42 -3.93 16.76
N GLY A 183 -5.37 -2.99 16.76
CA GLY A 183 -5.42 -1.84 17.66
C GLY A 183 -4.48 -0.70 17.27
N ILE A 184 -4.13 -0.56 16.00
CA ILE A 184 -3.46 0.64 15.49
C ILE A 184 -4.50 1.73 15.26
N ALA A 185 -4.23 2.92 15.79
CA ALA A 185 -5.13 4.07 15.74
C ALA A 185 -5.13 4.76 14.36
N ASP A 186 -5.45 4.01 13.30
CA ASP A 186 -5.71 4.52 11.95
C ASP A 186 -7.07 5.21 11.86
N LEU A 187 -7.44 5.72 10.69
CA LEU A 187 -8.73 6.40 10.51
C LEU A 187 -9.93 5.51 10.82
N MET A 188 -9.88 4.23 10.47
CA MET A 188 -10.97 3.31 10.76
C MET A 188 -11.07 2.99 12.25
N PHE A 189 -9.94 2.81 12.95
CA PHE A 189 -9.91 2.61 14.39
C PHE A 189 -10.47 3.83 15.13
N ARG A 190 -10.02 5.05 14.79
CA ARG A 190 -10.52 6.29 15.39
C ARG A 190 -12.00 6.51 15.11
N SER A 191 -12.49 6.11 13.96
CA SER A 191 -13.94 6.10 13.68
C SER A 191 -14.69 5.16 14.60
N LYS A 192 -14.14 3.96 14.87
CA LYS A 192 -14.74 3.01 15.85
C LYS A 192 -14.72 3.59 17.27
N ASP A 193 -13.68 4.31 17.69
CA ASP A 193 -13.62 5.01 18.96
C ASP A 193 -14.77 6.02 19.09
N VAL A 194 -15.02 6.82 18.04
CA VAL A 194 -16.16 7.78 18.02
C VAL A 194 -17.50 7.05 18.09
N ILE A 195 -17.66 5.94 17.38
CA ILE A 195 -18.88 5.12 17.43
C ILE A 195 -19.08 4.58 18.85
N ALA A 196 -18.04 4.06 19.49
CA ALA A 196 -18.13 3.48 20.83
C ALA A 196 -18.61 4.49 21.90
N VAL A 197 -18.26 5.78 21.74
CA VAL A 197 -18.65 6.84 22.67
C VAL A 197 -20.05 7.43 22.33
N THR A 198 -20.37 7.53 21.04
CA THR A 198 -21.57 8.24 20.59
C THR A 198 -22.75 7.32 20.26
N TYR A 199 -22.49 6.04 19.99
CA TYR A 199 -23.42 5.06 19.45
C TYR A 199 -24.04 5.45 18.09
N ILE A 200 -23.38 6.43 17.37
CA ILE A 200 -23.82 6.92 16.07
C ILE A 200 -22.91 6.31 14.99
N SER A 201 -23.33 5.18 14.42
CA SER A 201 -22.50 4.42 13.49
C SER A 201 -22.52 4.94 12.06
N LEU A 202 -23.72 5.20 11.51
CA LEU A 202 -23.90 5.50 10.09
C LEU A 202 -23.22 6.82 9.68
N GLU A 203 -23.47 7.88 10.45
CA GLU A 203 -22.90 9.21 10.20
C GLU A 203 -21.38 9.20 10.37
N THR A 204 -20.86 8.47 11.38
CA THR A 204 -19.41 8.36 11.61
C THR A 204 -18.72 7.58 10.49
N LEU A 205 -19.29 6.48 10.02
CA LEU A 205 -18.76 5.74 8.87
C LEU A 205 -18.83 6.52 7.58
N ALA A 206 -19.88 7.33 7.38
CA ALA A 206 -19.98 8.24 6.24
C ALA A 206 -18.86 9.31 6.27
N ILE A 207 -18.55 9.87 7.46
CA ILE A 207 -17.41 10.78 7.64
C ILE A 207 -16.10 10.07 7.27
N ALA A 208 -15.87 8.86 7.79
CA ALA A 208 -14.67 8.09 7.45
C ALA A 208 -14.56 7.84 5.95
N ALA A 209 -15.64 7.45 5.28
CA ALA A 209 -15.66 7.21 3.84
C ALA A 209 -15.31 8.49 3.04
N ILE A 210 -15.85 9.64 3.44
CA ILE A 210 -15.54 10.94 2.82
C ILE A 210 -14.06 11.30 3.04
N LEU A 211 -13.51 11.09 4.24
CA LEU A 211 -12.12 11.38 4.55
C LEU A 211 -11.16 10.47 3.76
N TYR A 212 -11.46 9.17 3.63
CA TYR A 212 -10.71 8.29 2.73
C TYR A 212 -10.79 8.78 1.29
N PHE A 213 -11.98 9.12 0.81
CA PHE A 213 -12.17 9.62 -0.55
C PHE A 213 -11.36 10.90 -0.81
N ILE A 214 -11.33 11.85 0.14
CA ILE A 214 -10.53 13.09 0.04
C ILE A 214 -9.04 12.75 -0.01
N MET A 215 -8.53 11.89 0.89
CA MET A 215 -7.13 11.47 0.87
C MET A 215 -6.72 10.88 -0.49
N LEU A 216 -7.56 10.01 -1.04
CA LEU A 216 -7.31 9.35 -2.32
C LEU A 216 -7.40 10.31 -3.49
N SER A 217 -8.38 11.22 -3.49
CA SER A 217 -8.57 12.23 -4.54
C SER A 217 -7.38 13.20 -4.62
N LEU A 218 -6.82 13.63 -3.48
CA LEU A 218 -5.64 14.50 -3.44
C LEU A 218 -4.42 13.83 -4.08
N ILE A 219 -4.28 12.51 -3.94
CA ILE A 219 -3.19 11.73 -4.55
C ILE A 219 -3.42 11.59 -6.06
N HIS A 220 -4.65 11.34 -6.51
CA HIS A 220 -4.98 11.24 -7.94
C HIS A 220 -4.82 12.56 -8.71
N ILE A 221 -5.06 13.71 -8.08
CA ILE A 221 -4.87 15.04 -8.70
C ILE A 221 -3.38 15.30 -8.98
N SER A 222 -2.47 14.68 -8.22
CA SER A 222 -1.03 14.77 -8.46
C SER A 222 -0.54 13.90 -9.63
N GLU A 223 -1.40 13.09 -10.28
CA GLU A 223 -1.08 12.34 -11.50
C GLU A 223 -1.57 13.06 -12.79
N PRO A 224 -0.79 13.96 -13.40
CA PRO A 224 -1.20 14.72 -14.59
C PRO A 224 -1.27 13.90 -15.89
N THR A 225 -1.18 12.58 -15.84
CA THR A 225 -0.90 11.75 -17.03
C THR A 225 -2.13 11.19 -17.74
N ARG A 226 -3.37 11.43 -17.28
CA ARG A 226 -4.58 10.86 -17.92
C ARG A 226 -5.36 11.78 -18.87
N LEU A 227 -4.94 13.04 -19.07
CA LEU A 227 -5.68 14.00 -19.90
C LEU A 227 -4.98 14.41 -21.21
N ARG A 228 -4.07 13.59 -21.75
CA ARG A 228 -3.54 13.80 -23.11
C ARG A 228 -3.58 12.50 -23.90
N ARG A 229 -4.77 12.18 -24.39
CA ARG A 229 -5.03 11.46 -25.63
C ARG A 229 -6.18 12.12 -26.35
#